data_a9ae3ad5aa75b6e0a8f1eea141a60596
#
_entry.id   a9ae3ad5aa75b6e0a8f1eea141a60596
#
_cell.length_a   1.000
_cell.length_b   1.000
_cell.length_c   1.000
_cell.angle_alpha   90.00
_cell.angle_beta   90.00
_cell.angle_gamma   90.00
#
_symmetry.space_group_name_H-M   'P 1'
#
loop_
_entity.id
_entity.type
_entity.pdbx_description
1 polymer ?
#
loop_
_entity_poly.entity_id
_entity_poly.type
_entity_poly.pdbx_seq_one_letter_code
_entity_poly.pdbx_strand_id
1 'polypeptide(L)'
;MSIRPGKDEYYLNIAREVCRRGTCLRRQYGAVIVNDDQIVSTGYAGAPRGVANCVDLGRCLREDLAVPAGQRYELCRSVHAEMNAVIHASRAQTLGATLYLAGIEVKTNQATVNPEPCLLCRRVIINAGIKLVVVQPRGRDIAHLNPEDWITEENQAARQGLAAPATARVQVGGGQGGGS
;
A
#
# COMPACT_ATOMS: atom_id res chain seq x y z
N MET A 1 -0.91 2.87 31.46
CA MET A 1 -0.99 2.60 29.99
C MET A 1 -2.18 3.35 29.43
N SER A 2 -2.02 4.15 28.38
CA SER A 2 -3.17 4.82 27.74
C SER A 2 -4.00 3.77 27.01
N ILE A 3 -5.31 3.76 27.28
CA ILE A 3 -6.28 2.89 26.58
C ILE A 3 -6.54 3.42 25.15
N ARG A 4 -6.22 4.69 24.89
CA ARG A 4 -6.43 5.35 23.61
C ARG A 4 -5.25 5.11 22.69
N PRO A 5 -5.45 4.51 21.48
CA PRO A 5 -4.39 4.34 20.51
C PRO A 5 -3.89 5.69 19.98
N GLY A 6 -2.63 5.74 19.53
CA GLY A 6 -2.12 6.87 18.76
C GLY A 6 -2.89 7.07 17.45
N LYS A 7 -2.79 8.26 16.83
CA LYS A 7 -3.52 8.54 15.58
C LYS A 7 -3.14 7.60 14.45
N ASP A 8 -1.85 7.32 14.27
CA ASP A 8 -1.39 6.41 13.22
C ASP A 8 -1.90 4.99 13.44
N GLU A 9 -1.85 4.50 14.67
CA GLU A 9 -2.40 3.20 15.02
C GLU A 9 -3.91 3.14 14.77
N TYR A 10 -4.64 4.20 15.14
CA TYR A 10 -6.08 4.31 14.93
C TYR A 10 -6.44 4.22 13.44
N TYR A 11 -5.81 5.03 12.58
CA TYR A 11 -6.11 5.02 11.15
C TYR A 11 -5.60 3.76 10.44
N LEU A 12 -4.48 3.17 10.89
CA LEU A 12 -4.03 1.87 10.39
C LEU A 12 -5.00 0.74 10.78
N ASN A 13 -5.62 0.80 11.95
CA ASN A 13 -6.65 -0.17 12.35
C ASN A 13 -7.87 -0.05 11.44
N ILE A 14 -8.31 1.16 11.09
CA ILE A 14 -9.38 1.37 10.10
C ILE A 14 -8.97 0.82 8.73
N ALA A 15 -7.73 1.09 8.26
CA ALA A 15 -7.23 0.55 7.02
C ALA A 15 -7.21 -1.00 7.01
N ARG A 16 -6.95 -1.65 8.15
CA ARG A 16 -7.05 -3.11 8.29
C ARG A 16 -8.49 -3.61 8.14
N GLU A 17 -9.47 -2.92 8.70
CA GLU A 17 -10.89 -3.28 8.47
C GLU A 17 -11.28 -3.07 6.99
N VAL A 18 -10.80 -2.00 6.36
CA VAL A 18 -11.00 -1.78 4.91
C VAL A 18 -10.39 -2.92 4.09
N CYS A 19 -9.22 -3.49 4.48
CA CYS A 19 -8.62 -4.67 3.83
C CYS A 19 -9.59 -5.83 3.70
N ARG A 20 -10.43 -6.07 4.71
CA ARG A 20 -11.38 -7.21 4.75
C ARG A 20 -12.44 -7.17 3.65
N ARG A 21 -12.64 -6.00 3.03
CA ARG A 21 -13.47 -5.87 1.82
C ARG A 21 -12.73 -6.24 0.54
N GLY A 22 -11.42 -6.44 0.61
CA GLY A 22 -10.60 -6.83 -0.53
C GLY A 22 -11.05 -8.16 -1.14
N THR A 23 -10.97 -8.27 -2.45
CA THR A 23 -11.48 -9.43 -3.21
C THR A 23 -10.35 -10.26 -3.84
N CYS A 24 -9.10 -10.05 -3.40
CA CYS A 24 -7.95 -10.83 -3.83
C CYS A 24 -7.81 -12.12 -3.00
N LEU A 25 -7.49 -13.24 -3.65
CA LEU A 25 -7.28 -14.54 -3.00
C LEU A 25 -5.92 -14.65 -2.28
N ARG A 26 -4.98 -13.73 -2.57
CA ARG A 26 -3.61 -13.79 -2.05
C ARG A 26 -3.38 -12.78 -0.94
N ARG A 27 -3.60 -11.50 -1.25
CA ARG A 27 -3.35 -10.35 -0.39
C ARG A 27 -4.48 -9.37 -0.51
N GLN A 28 -5.03 -8.98 0.58
CA GLN A 28 -6.01 -7.92 0.66
C GLN A 28 -5.33 -6.65 1.13
N TYR A 29 -5.57 -5.55 0.44
CA TYR A 29 -5.07 -4.24 0.81
C TYR A 29 -6.23 -3.28 1.04
N GLY A 30 -6.07 -2.41 2.04
CA GLY A 30 -6.99 -1.34 2.35
C GLY A 30 -6.22 -0.04 2.59
N ALA A 31 -6.75 1.04 2.04
CA ALA A 31 -6.20 2.38 2.16
C ALA A 31 -7.24 3.33 2.75
N VAL A 32 -6.78 4.26 3.58
CA VAL A 32 -7.57 5.34 4.17
C VAL A 32 -6.83 6.65 3.93
N ILE A 33 -7.48 7.62 3.30
CA ILE A 33 -6.92 8.97 3.14
C ILE A 33 -7.51 9.86 4.23
N VAL A 34 -6.62 10.55 4.94
CA VAL A 34 -6.95 11.46 6.05
C VAL A 34 -6.40 12.84 5.75
N ASN A 35 -7.23 13.85 5.86
CA ASN A 35 -6.83 15.25 5.77
C ASN A 35 -7.46 16.02 6.94
N ASP A 36 -6.68 16.87 7.60
CA ASP A 36 -7.09 17.60 8.80
C ASP A 36 -7.79 16.72 9.85
N ASP A 37 -7.21 15.54 10.14
CA ASP A 37 -7.75 14.58 11.10
C ASP A 37 -9.14 14.00 10.73
N GLN A 38 -9.55 14.15 9.47
CA GLN A 38 -10.81 13.61 8.95
C GLN A 38 -10.54 12.57 7.86
N ILE A 39 -11.27 11.46 7.92
CA ILE A 39 -11.24 10.46 6.84
C ILE A 39 -12.00 11.06 5.65
N VAL A 40 -11.29 11.29 4.55
CA VAL A 40 -11.89 11.84 3.33
C VAL A 40 -12.27 10.76 2.32
N SER A 41 -11.57 9.63 2.33
CA SER A 41 -11.91 8.48 1.49
C SER A 41 -11.30 7.19 2.01
N THR A 42 -11.84 6.07 1.51
CA THR A 42 -11.27 4.73 1.70
C THR A 42 -11.24 3.99 0.36
N GLY A 43 -10.33 3.01 0.25
CA GLY A 43 -10.24 2.14 -0.91
C GLY A 43 -9.74 0.75 -0.52
N TYR A 44 -10.26 -0.30 -1.13
CA TYR A 44 -9.74 -1.66 -0.98
C TYR A 44 -9.38 -2.23 -2.35
N ALA A 45 -8.49 -3.21 -2.36
CA ALA A 45 -8.08 -3.89 -3.59
C ALA A 45 -9.20 -4.82 -4.09
N GLY A 46 -9.65 -4.60 -5.33
CA GLY A 46 -10.71 -5.38 -5.94
C GLY A 46 -10.85 -5.14 -7.44
N ALA A 47 -11.56 -6.01 -8.14
CA ALA A 47 -11.83 -5.81 -9.56
C ALA A 47 -12.65 -4.52 -9.79
N PRO A 48 -12.54 -3.89 -10.97
CA PRO A 48 -13.39 -2.76 -11.33
C PRO A 48 -14.89 -3.09 -11.17
N ARG A 49 -15.69 -2.07 -10.93
CA ARG A 49 -17.14 -2.23 -10.78
C ARG A 49 -17.75 -2.95 -11.98
N GLY A 50 -18.59 -3.94 -11.74
CA GLY A 50 -19.20 -4.76 -12.78
C GLY A 50 -18.33 -5.88 -13.33
N VAL A 51 -17.07 -5.97 -12.93
CA VAL A 51 -16.15 -7.06 -13.32
C VAL A 51 -16.09 -8.11 -12.20
N ALA A 52 -16.13 -9.39 -12.54
CA ALA A 52 -16.04 -10.49 -11.58
C ALA A 52 -14.72 -10.44 -10.79
N ASN A 53 -14.79 -10.59 -9.49
CA ASN A 53 -13.64 -10.59 -8.59
C ASN A 53 -12.89 -11.93 -8.61
N CYS A 54 -11.65 -11.93 -8.15
CA CYS A 54 -10.88 -13.17 -8.00
C CYS A 54 -11.56 -14.16 -7.04
N VAL A 55 -12.16 -13.67 -5.95
CA VAL A 55 -12.91 -14.52 -5.01
C VAL A 55 -14.12 -15.19 -5.64
N ASP A 56 -14.81 -14.49 -6.56
CA ASP A 56 -15.97 -15.03 -7.27
C ASP A 56 -15.56 -16.10 -8.30
N LEU A 57 -14.38 -15.92 -8.91
CA LEU A 57 -13.81 -16.83 -9.90
C LEU A 57 -13.08 -18.02 -9.29
N GLY A 58 -12.74 -17.96 -8.00
CA GLY A 58 -11.95 -18.97 -7.29
C GLY A 58 -10.52 -19.14 -7.81
N ARG A 59 -10.00 -18.22 -8.66
CA ARG A 59 -8.67 -18.31 -9.29
C ARG A 59 -8.00 -16.96 -9.46
N CYS A 60 -6.67 -16.98 -9.48
CA CYS A 60 -5.84 -15.80 -9.71
C CYS A 60 -5.01 -15.99 -10.98
N LEU A 61 -5.26 -15.20 -12.02
CA LEU A 61 -4.54 -15.27 -13.30
C LEU A 61 -3.01 -15.15 -13.13
N ARG A 62 -2.55 -14.32 -12.19
CA ARG A 62 -1.10 -14.16 -11.94
C ARG A 62 -0.48 -15.40 -11.29
N GLU A 63 -1.23 -16.15 -10.48
CA GLU A 63 -0.78 -17.45 -9.95
C GLU A 63 -0.80 -18.51 -11.04
N ASP A 64 -1.84 -18.56 -11.84
CA ASP A 64 -1.97 -19.50 -12.96
C ASP A 64 -0.80 -19.35 -13.96
N LEU A 65 -0.34 -18.12 -14.18
CA LEU A 65 0.78 -17.79 -15.07
C LEU A 65 2.15 -17.75 -14.35
N ALA A 66 2.22 -18.16 -13.08
CA ALA A 66 3.42 -18.14 -12.25
C ALA A 66 4.16 -16.78 -12.27
N VAL A 67 3.40 -15.66 -12.29
CA VAL A 67 4.00 -14.32 -12.34
C VAL A 67 4.65 -13.98 -10.99
N PRO A 68 5.94 -13.62 -10.97
CA PRO A 68 6.63 -13.24 -9.74
C PRO A 68 5.99 -12.05 -9.03
N ALA A 69 6.17 -11.97 -7.71
CA ALA A 69 5.72 -10.83 -6.93
C ALA A 69 6.40 -9.53 -7.41
N GLY A 70 5.64 -8.43 -7.46
CA GLY A 70 6.15 -7.13 -7.89
C GLY A 70 6.16 -6.89 -9.40
N GLN A 71 5.81 -7.90 -10.22
CA GLN A 71 5.88 -7.81 -11.68
C GLN A 71 4.51 -7.93 -12.33
N ARG A 72 4.38 -7.42 -13.57
CA ARG A 72 3.25 -7.58 -14.48
C ARG A 72 1.89 -7.33 -13.81
N TYR A 73 1.77 -6.18 -13.18
CA TYR A 73 0.52 -5.78 -12.53
C TYR A 73 -0.64 -5.57 -13.52
N GLU A 74 -0.35 -5.35 -14.80
CA GLU A 74 -1.34 -5.28 -15.88
C GLU A 74 -2.16 -6.57 -16.06
N LEU A 75 -1.61 -7.70 -15.60
CA LEU A 75 -2.32 -8.98 -15.58
C LEU A 75 -3.21 -9.15 -14.33
N CYS A 76 -3.10 -8.25 -13.35
CA CYS A 76 -3.93 -8.28 -12.17
C CYS A 76 -5.30 -7.68 -12.48
N ARG A 77 -6.37 -8.37 -12.11
CA ARG A 77 -7.73 -7.84 -12.26
C ARG A 77 -8.06 -6.72 -11.27
N SER A 78 -7.31 -6.63 -10.17
CA SER A 78 -7.62 -5.68 -9.11
C SER A 78 -7.11 -4.28 -9.42
N VAL A 79 -7.96 -3.29 -9.21
CA VAL A 79 -7.54 -1.92 -8.93
C VAL A 79 -6.99 -1.90 -7.51
N HIS A 80 -5.83 -1.30 -7.31
CA HIS A 80 -5.18 -1.27 -6.01
C HIS A 80 -5.94 -0.39 -5.00
N ALA A 81 -5.77 -0.68 -3.72
CA ALA A 81 -6.46 0.03 -2.63
C ALA A 81 -6.18 1.54 -2.66
N GLU A 82 -4.92 1.90 -2.89
CA GLU A 82 -4.47 3.30 -2.98
C GLU A 82 -5.13 4.03 -4.14
N MET A 83 -5.21 3.38 -5.31
CA MET A 83 -5.88 3.95 -6.49
C MET A 83 -7.38 4.16 -6.21
N ASN A 84 -8.06 3.16 -5.62
CA ASN A 84 -9.47 3.28 -5.27
C ASN A 84 -9.70 4.40 -4.24
N ALA A 85 -8.84 4.54 -3.23
CA ALA A 85 -8.95 5.64 -2.27
C ALA A 85 -8.80 7.01 -2.95
N VAL A 86 -7.84 7.17 -3.87
CA VAL A 86 -7.65 8.41 -4.63
C VAL A 86 -8.84 8.68 -5.57
N ILE A 87 -9.38 7.66 -6.24
CA ILE A 87 -10.55 7.79 -7.13
C ILE A 87 -11.80 8.24 -6.36
N HIS A 88 -11.94 7.81 -5.11
CA HIS A 88 -13.10 8.16 -4.27
C HIS A 88 -12.97 9.55 -3.62
N ALA A 89 -11.82 10.21 -3.70
CA ALA A 89 -11.58 11.55 -3.19
C ALA A 89 -11.50 12.59 -4.31
N SER A 90 -11.69 13.86 -3.97
CA SER A 90 -11.34 14.97 -4.86
C SER A 90 -9.85 15.33 -4.72
N ARG A 91 -9.28 15.99 -5.76
CA ARG A 91 -7.91 16.50 -5.70
C ARG A 91 -7.70 17.46 -4.51
N ALA A 92 -8.69 18.28 -4.19
CA ALA A 92 -8.62 19.21 -3.06
C ALA A 92 -8.52 18.48 -1.72
N GLN A 93 -9.17 17.32 -1.60
CA GLN A 93 -9.13 16.49 -0.40
C GLN A 93 -7.83 15.69 -0.25
N THR A 94 -7.19 15.32 -1.34
CA THR A 94 -5.95 14.54 -1.31
C THR A 94 -4.72 15.42 -1.15
N LEU A 95 -4.79 16.70 -1.52
CA LEU A 95 -3.66 17.61 -1.45
C LEU A 95 -3.21 17.83 0.02
N GLY A 96 -1.98 17.44 0.32
CA GLY A 96 -1.40 17.54 1.65
C GLY A 96 -1.85 16.45 2.64
N ALA A 97 -2.72 15.53 2.21
CA ALA A 97 -3.25 14.46 3.04
C ALA A 97 -2.21 13.40 3.41
N THR A 98 -2.57 12.57 4.39
CA THR A 98 -1.87 11.32 4.75
C THR A 98 -2.67 10.11 4.26
N LEU A 99 -1.99 9.15 3.65
CA LEU A 99 -2.55 7.86 3.25
C LEU A 99 -2.07 6.77 4.21
N TYR A 100 -3.00 6.10 4.86
CA TYR A 100 -2.75 4.92 5.69
C TYR A 100 -3.01 3.67 4.87
N LEU A 101 -2.00 2.79 4.77
CA LEU A 101 -2.07 1.58 3.96
C LEU A 101 -1.83 0.35 4.83
N ALA A 102 -2.75 -0.59 4.78
CA ALA A 102 -2.63 -1.89 5.41
C ALA A 102 -2.74 -3.01 4.38
N GLY A 103 -2.11 -4.14 4.67
CA GLY A 103 -2.20 -5.34 3.86
C GLY A 103 -2.31 -6.59 4.73
N ILE A 104 -3.09 -7.57 4.28
CA ILE A 104 -3.33 -8.85 4.95
C ILE A 104 -3.03 -9.99 3.97
N GLU A 105 -2.22 -10.95 4.40
CA GLU A 105 -2.02 -12.23 3.70
C GLU A 105 -3.24 -13.12 3.94
N VAL A 106 -4.00 -13.44 2.90
CA VAL A 106 -5.28 -14.17 3.03
C VAL A 106 -5.11 -15.54 3.69
N LYS A 107 -4.06 -16.29 3.31
CA LYS A 107 -3.81 -17.64 3.83
C LYS A 107 -3.55 -17.68 5.34
N THR A 108 -2.92 -16.68 5.90
CA THR A 108 -2.51 -16.66 7.31
C THR A 108 -3.32 -15.68 8.16
N ASN A 109 -4.11 -14.82 7.51
CA ASN A 109 -4.81 -13.69 8.14
C ASN A 109 -3.88 -12.76 8.94
N GLN A 110 -2.60 -12.70 8.56
CA GLN A 110 -1.59 -11.85 9.20
C GLN A 110 -1.30 -10.63 8.33
N ALA A 111 -0.82 -9.56 8.96
CA ALA A 111 -0.31 -8.40 8.24
C ALA A 111 0.77 -8.79 7.23
N THR A 112 0.84 -8.12 6.09
CA THR A 112 1.89 -8.33 5.09
C THR A 112 3.25 -7.92 5.63
N VAL A 113 4.31 -8.59 5.17
CA VAL A 113 5.69 -8.28 5.58
C VAL A 113 6.11 -6.90 5.08
N ASN A 114 5.68 -6.54 3.87
CA ASN A 114 5.98 -5.25 3.26
C ASN A 114 4.71 -4.66 2.61
N PRO A 115 3.94 -3.83 3.33
CA PRO A 115 2.71 -3.20 2.84
C PRO A 115 2.97 -1.93 2.01
N GLU A 116 4.17 -1.70 1.50
CA GLU A 116 4.49 -0.49 0.74
C GLU A 116 3.72 -0.39 -0.58
N PRO A 117 3.39 0.84 -1.04
CA PRO A 117 2.81 1.06 -2.34
C PRO A 117 3.74 0.57 -3.48
N CYS A 118 3.16 -0.12 -4.46
CA CYS A 118 3.91 -0.49 -5.67
C CYS A 118 4.24 0.76 -6.51
N LEU A 119 5.16 0.61 -7.47
CA LEU A 119 5.63 1.72 -8.30
C LEU A 119 4.49 2.51 -9.00
N LEU A 120 3.45 1.81 -9.48
CA LEU A 120 2.30 2.47 -10.10
C LEU A 120 1.51 3.29 -9.08
N CYS A 121 1.30 2.76 -7.87
CA CYS A 121 0.61 3.47 -6.80
C CYS A 121 1.42 4.65 -6.28
N ARG A 122 2.75 4.56 -6.21
CA ARG A 122 3.62 5.70 -5.84
C ARG A 122 3.39 6.88 -6.78
N ARG A 123 3.32 6.66 -8.09
CA ARG A 123 3.03 7.71 -9.09
C ARG A 123 1.64 8.34 -8.90
N VAL A 124 0.64 7.53 -8.62
CA VAL A 124 -0.72 8.02 -8.32
C VAL A 124 -0.73 8.87 -7.05
N ILE A 125 -0.07 8.43 -5.98
CA ILE A 125 0.05 9.11 -4.69
C ILE A 125 0.74 10.48 -4.86
N ILE A 126 1.86 10.52 -5.60
CA ILE A 126 2.57 11.76 -5.92
C ILE A 126 1.65 12.74 -6.67
N ASN A 127 1.00 12.29 -7.74
CA ASN A 127 0.11 13.14 -8.53
C ASN A 127 -1.15 13.57 -7.75
N ALA A 128 -1.61 12.76 -6.80
CA ALA A 128 -2.68 13.13 -5.89
C ALA A 128 -2.26 14.21 -4.87
N GLY A 129 -0.96 14.49 -4.73
CA GLY A 129 -0.44 15.48 -3.77
C GLY A 129 -0.51 15.02 -2.32
N ILE A 130 -0.57 13.72 -2.08
CA ILE A 130 -0.47 13.12 -0.74
C ILE A 130 0.96 13.32 -0.25
N LYS A 131 1.12 13.83 0.98
CA LYS A 131 2.43 14.17 1.55
C LYS A 131 3.05 13.08 2.40
N LEU A 132 2.25 12.16 2.91
CA LEU A 132 2.73 11.13 3.80
C LEU A 132 2.00 9.81 3.54
N VAL A 133 2.74 8.72 3.53
CA VAL A 133 2.16 7.37 3.55
C VAL A 133 2.60 6.67 4.81
N VAL A 134 1.64 6.15 5.57
CA VAL A 134 1.86 5.46 6.84
C VAL A 134 1.54 3.98 6.67
N VAL A 135 2.49 3.12 7.03
CA VAL A 135 2.36 1.67 6.93
C VAL A 135 2.86 1.00 8.22
N GLN A 136 2.42 -0.22 8.48
CA GLN A 136 3.00 -1.05 9.52
C GLN A 136 3.34 -2.43 8.97
N PRO A 137 4.62 -2.70 8.68
CA PRO A 137 5.09 -4.04 8.31
C PRO A 137 4.86 -5.04 9.44
N ARG A 138 4.61 -6.29 9.09
CA ARG A 138 4.42 -7.35 10.09
C ARG A 138 5.64 -7.47 11.02
N GLY A 139 5.38 -7.39 12.33
CA GLY A 139 6.41 -7.51 13.36
C GLY A 139 7.39 -6.33 13.45
N ARG A 140 7.03 -5.16 12.90
CA ARG A 140 7.83 -3.93 12.95
C ARG A 140 7.00 -2.74 13.41
N ASP A 141 7.71 -1.69 13.76
CA ASP A 141 7.12 -0.39 14.09
C ASP A 141 6.43 0.24 12.87
N ILE A 142 5.58 1.23 13.14
CA ILE A 142 4.95 2.06 12.13
C ILE A 142 6.04 2.82 11.37
N ALA A 143 5.96 2.79 10.05
CA ALA A 143 6.87 3.49 9.15
C ALA A 143 6.14 4.61 8.41
N HIS A 144 6.84 5.73 8.26
CA HIS A 144 6.41 6.90 7.54
C HIS A 144 7.20 7.02 6.24
N LEU A 145 6.52 6.98 5.11
CA LEU A 145 7.11 7.04 3.77
C LEU A 145 6.80 8.41 3.16
N ASN A 146 7.84 9.15 2.78
CA ASN A 146 7.67 10.45 2.14
C ASN A 146 7.65 10.30 0.62
N PRO A 147 6.56 10.69 -0.08
CA PRO A 147 6.51 10.65 -1.55
C PRO A 147 7.59 11.49 -2.26
N GLU A 148 8.15 12.51 -1.62
CA GLU A 148 9.26 13.30 -2.17
C GLU A 148 10.55 12.49 -2.34
N ASP A 149 10.78 11.50 -1.46
CA ASP A 149 11.92 10.59 -1.59
C ASP A 149 11.80 9.75 -2.86
N TRP A 150 10.59 9.31 -3.21
CA TRP A 150 10.32 8.56 -4.44
C TRP A 150 10.56 9.39 -5.69
N ILE A 151 10.21 10.69 -5.67
CA ILE A 151 10.49 11.64 -6.78
C ILE A 151 12.00 11.73 -6.98
N THR A 152 12.75 11.86 -5.88
CA THR A 152 14.20 11.98 -5.91
C THR A 152 14.83 10.69 -6.46
N GLU A 153 14.40 9.52 -5.99
CA GLU A 153 14.86 8.21 -6.45
C GLU A 153 14.60 8.01 -7.96
N GLU A 154 13.38 8.31 -8.44
CA GLU A 154 13.02 8.17 -9.86
C GLU A 154 13.84 9.12 -10.75
N ASN A 155 14.03 10.37 -10.32
CA ASN A 155 14.84 11.34 -11.06
C ASN A 155 16.34 10.94 -11.13
N GLN A 156 16.88 10.40 -10.06
CA GLN A 156 18.26 9.88 -10.04
C GLN A 156 18.42 8.68 -10.98
N ALA A 157 17.51 7.71 -10.90
CA ALA A 157 17.48 6.54 -11.77
C ALA A 157 17.40 6.93 -13.26
N ALA A 158 16.51 7.87 -13.60
CA ALA A 158 16.33 8.36 -14.96
C ALA A 158 17.62 9.01 -15.51
N ARG A 159 18.32 9.83 -14.69
CA ARG A 159 19.59 10.45 -15.10
C ARG A 159 20.72 9.44 -15.32
N GLN A 160 20.66 8.31 -14.66
CA GLN A 160 21.64 7.23 -14.80
C GLN A 160 21.27 6.22 -15.91
N GLY A 161 20.16 6.44 -16.64
CA GLY A 161 19.65 5.51 -17.64
C GLY A 161 19.14 4.19 -17.06
N LEU A 162 18.84 4.17 -15.77
CA LEU A 162 18.34 3.01 -15.04
C LEU A 162 16.81 3.01 -15.00
N ALA A 163 16.21 1.82 -14.93
CA ALA A 163 14.79 1.71 -14.59
C ALA A 163 14.58 2.17 -13.15
N ALA A 164 13.39 2.79 -12.87
CA ALA A 164 13.01 3.15 -11.51
C ALA A 164 13.11 1.92 -10.59
N PRO A 165 13.65 2.07 -9.36
CA PRO A 165 13.86 0.94 -8.46
C PRO A 165 12.51 0.30 -8.11
N ALA A 166 12.39 -0.99 -8.40
CA ALA A 166 11.26 -1.78 -7.92
C ALA A 166 11.35 -1.87 -6.40
N THR A 167 10.48 -1.12 -5.70
CA THR A 167 10.38 -1.06 -4.22
C THR A 167 11.72 -1.15 -3.48
N ALA A 168 12.21 -0.03 -2.95
CA ALA A 168 13.36 -0.05 -2.06
C ALA A 168 13.05 -1.01 -0.90
N ARG A 169 13.79 -2.10 -0.82
CA ARG A 169 13.76 -2.96 0.38
C ARG A 169 14.27 -2.09 1.52
N VAL A 170 13.46 -1.89 2.55
CA VAL A 170 13.94 -1.34 3.82
C VAL A 170 15.19 -2.15 4.19
N GLN A 171 16.36 -1.53 4.10
CA GLN A 171 17.61 -2.18 4.48
C GLN A 171 17.50 -2.51 5.98
N VAL A 172 17.51 -3.80 6.27
CA VAL A 172 17.59 -4.31 7.63
C VAL A 172 18.99 -3.96 8.13
N GLY A 173 19.08 -2.97 9.01
CA GLY A 173 20.29 -2.75 9.78
C GLY A 173 20.59 -4.05 10.53
N GLY A 174 21.62 -4.78 10.07
CA GLY A 174 22.13 -5.96 10.73
C GLY A 174 22.71 -5.56 12.09
N GLY A 175 21.94 -5.83 13.17
CA GLY A 175 22.50 -5.82 14.51
C GLY A 175 23.61 -6.87 14.58
N GLN A 176 24.85 -6.44 14.57
CA GLN A 176 25.97 -7.30 14.93
C GLN A 176 25.85 -7.63 16.43
N GLY A 177 25.36 -8.83 16.71
CA GLY A 177 25.49 -9.44 18.03
C GLY A 177 26.96 -9.72 18.30
N GLY A 178 27.62 -8.84 19.05
CA GLY A 178 28.90 -9.13 19.64
C GLY A 178 28.71 -10.20 20.71
N GLY A 179 29.24 -11.38 20.46
CA GLY A 179 29.46 -12.38 21.49
C GLY A 179 30.77 -12.10 22.24
N SER A 180 30.73 -12.23 23.49
CA SER A 180 31.84 -12.61 24.37
C SER A 180 31.25 -13.26 25.61
#